data_7d083ebbcecf06e8d353e105b5cc2608
#
_entry.id   7d083ebbcecf06e8d353e105b5cc2608
#
_cell.length_a   1.000
_cell.length_b   1.000
_cell.length_c   1.000
_cell.angle_alpha   90.00
_cell.angle_beta   90.00
_cell.angle_gamma   90.00
#
_symmetry.space_group_name_H-M   'P 1'
#
loop_
_entity.id
_entity.type
_entity.pdbx_description
1 polymer ?
#
loop_
_entity_poly.entity_id
_entity_poly.type
_entity_poly.pdbx_seq_one_letter_code
_entity_poly.pdbx_strand_id
1 'polypeptide(L)'
;MNQSIFAFFYRLFTSAPYEVNILNLSYTAVNALIYVTIISLFISLLFLNRKSKLIEESFVHHKESVEYALLFTFMALFSPLGWFQNYSSSILAIMILVYYVLETKFKDKFIIIMLVSFFILVDAINFETVGRRLNDLSLYLSFITWGIFILVACLSKLRLSKIA
;
A
#
# COMPACT_ATOMS: atom_id res chain seq x y z
N MET A 1 -10.37 13.75 -4.40
CA MET A 1 -9.06 14.25 -3.92
C MET A 1 -7.97 13.29 -4.36
N ASN A 2 -6.82 13.78 -4.82
CA ASN A 2 -5.68 12.94 -5.21
C ASN A 2 -5.10 12.21 -3.99
N GLN A 3 -4.92 10.89 -4.05
CA GLN A 3 -4.40 10.01 -2.99
C GLN A 3 -3.04 9.41 -3.35
N SER A 4 -2.34 9.95 -4.37
CA SER A 4 -1.00 9.49 -4.74
C SER A 4 0.02 9.74 -3.62
N ILE A 5 1.17 9.05 -3.69
CA ILE A 5 2.30 9.28 -2.80
C ILE A 5 2.75 10.75 -2.81
N PHE A 6 2.69 11.41 -3.97
CA PHE A 6 3.00 12.83 -4.11
C PHE A 6 2.06 13.70 -3.26
N ALA A 7 0.75 13.51 -3.46
CA ALA A 7 -0.25 14.27 -2.73
C ALA A 7 -0.23 13.96 -1.22
N PHE A 8 0.09 12.73 -0.83
CA PHE A 8 0.30 12.32 0.55
C PHE A 8 1.42 13.14 1.21
N PHE A 9 2.61 13.18 0.61
CA PHE A 9 3.76 13.92 1.16
C PHE A 9 3.51 15.43 1.18
N TYR A 10 2.90 15.98 0.12
CA TYR A 10 2.57 17.40 0.09
C TYR A 10 1.59 17.78 1.20
N ARG A 11 0.53 17.01 1.43
CA ARG A 11 -0.41 17.29 2.51
C ARG A 11 0.22 17.21 3.89
N LEU A 12 1.12 16.25 4.11
CA LEU A 12 1.76 16.09 5.41
C LEU A 12 2.79 17.16 5.71
N PHE A 13 3.49 17.69 4.71
CA PHE A 13 4.72 18.42 4.95
C PHE A 13 4.77 19.83 4.35
N THR A 14 3.77 20.25 3.58
CA THR A 14 3.74 21.62 3.00
C THR A 14 2.45 22.34 3.36
N SER A 15 2.43 23.65 3.12
CA SER A 15 1.24 24.52 3.21
C SER A 15 0.36 24.41 1.94
N ALA A 16 0.09 23.21 1.45
CA ALA A 16 -0.79 22.99 0.29
C ALA A 16 -2.28 22.97 0.69
N PRO A 17 -3.21 23.22 -0.24
CA PRO A 17 -4.64 23.07 0.04
C PRO A 17 -4.97 21.69 0.60
N TYR A 18 -5.80 21.64 1.64
CA TYR A 18 -6.15 20.41 2.38
C TYR A 18 -4.98 19.77 3.14
N GLU A 19 -4.16 20.61 3.74
CA GLU A 19 -2.94 20.25 4.46
C GLU A 19 -3.20 19.74 5.88
N VAL A 20 -2.35 18.81 6.30
CA VAL A 20 -2.11 18.50 7.71
C VAL A 20 -0.91 19.29 8.21
N ASN A 21 0.07 19.53 7.34
CA ASN A 21 1.25 20.38 7.50
C ASN A 21 2.01 20.21 8.83
N ILE A 22 2.54 19.01 9.04
CA ILE A 22 3.24 18.66 10.29
C ILE A 22 4.58 19.41 10.43
N LEU A 23 5.32 19.57 9.32
CA LEU A 23 6.71 20.05 9.35
C LEU A 23 6.96 21.36 8.59
N ASN A 24 6.00 21.84 7.82
CA ASN A 24 6.08 23.06 7.00
C ASN A 24 7.37 23.14 6.16
N LEU A 25 7.67 22.09 5.42
CA LEU A 25 8.86 21.99 4.57
C LEU A 25 8.67 22.72 3.25
N SER A 26 9.79 23.13 2.64
CA SER A 26 9.76 23.68 1.29
C SER A 26 9.35 22.61 0.26
N TYR A 27 8.73 23.02 -0.84
CA TYR A 27 8.36 22.11 -1.93
C TYR A 27 9.56 21.32 -2.49
N THR A 28 10.74 21.94 -2.54
CA THR A 28 11.98 21.27 -3.00
C THR A 28 12.37 20.14 -2.05
N ALA A 29 12.30 20.37 -0.72
CA ALA A 29 12.60 19.33 0.28
C ALA A 29 11.62 18.18 0.21
N VAL A 30 10.32 18.48 0.04
CA VAL A 30 9.28 17.45 -0.09
C VAL A 30 9.44 16.64 -1.37
N ASN A 31 9.77 17.27 -2.49
CA ASN A 31 10.11 16.56 -3.73
C ASN A 31 11.29 15.60 -3.53
N ALA A 32 12.35 16.04 -2.86
CA ALA A 32 13.49 15.18 -2.56
C ALA A 32 13.07 13.97 -1.71
N LEU A 33 12.24 14.17 -0.67
CA LEU A 33 11.70 13.08 0.15
C LEU A 33 10.86 12.10 -0.68
N ILE A 34 10.02 12.59 -1.58
CA ILE A 34 9.21 11.75 -2.48
C ILE A 34 10.12 10.88 -3.35
N TYR A 35 11.10 11.48 -4.02
CA TYR A 35 12.01 10.72 -4.89
C TYR A 35 12.83 9.70 -4.10
N VAL A 36 13.35 10.07 -2.93
CA VAL A 36 14.08 9.13 -2.05
C VAL A 36 13.17 7.96 -1.66
N THR A 37 11.92 8.23 -1.30
CA THR A 37 10.95 7.18 -0.95
C THR A 37 10.64 6.27 -2.13
N ILE A 38 10.37 6.83 -3.31
CA ILE A 38 10.09 6.05 -4.53
C ILE A 38 11.29 5.17 -4.89
N ILE A 39 12.49 5.72 -4.89
CA ILE A 39 13.73 4.98 -5.19
C ILE A 39 13.96 3.87 -4.16
N SER A 40 13.78 4.15 -2.87
CA SER A 40 13.94 3.17 -1.80
C SER A 40 12.94 2.01 -1.93
N LEU A 41 11.68 2.31 -2.23
CA LEU A 41 10.65 1.30 -2.47
C LEU A 41 10.97 0.47 -3.73
N PHE A 42 11.43 1.11 -4.79
CA PHE A 42 11.83 0.41 -6.02
C PHE A 42 13.02 -0.52 -5.80
N ILE A 43 14.05 -0.05 -5.10
CA ILE A 43 15.20 -0.87 -4.70
C ILE A 43 14.74 -2.05 -3.83
N SER A 44 13.84 -1.81 -2.87
CA SER A 44 13.27 -2.86 -2.03
C SER A 44 12.55 -3.93 -2.87
N LEU A 45 11.78 -3.53 -3.87
CA LEU A 45 11.14 -4.43 -4.82
C LEU A 45 12.14 -5.31 -5.56
N LEU A 46 13.23 -4.72 -6.06
CA LEU A 46 14.30 -5.47 -6.74
C LEU A 46 14.97 -6.49 -5.82
N PHE A 47 15.22 -6.13 -4.55
CA PHE A 47 15.76 -7.07 -3.56
C PHE A 47 14.79 -8.21 -3.23
N LEU A 48 13.52 -7.92 -3.06
CA LEU A 48 12.48 -8.92 -2.83
C LEU A 48 12.43 -9.93 -3.98
N ASN A 49 12.54 -9.46 -5.21
CA ASN A 49 12.52 -10.34 -6.38
C ASN A 49 13.78 -11.20 -6.51
N ARG A 50 14.96 -10.69 -6.16
CA ARG A 50 16.22 -11.44 -6.21
C ARG A 50 16.29 -12.61 -5.23
N LYS A 51 15.76 -12.47 -4.01
CA LYS A 51 15.80 -13.51 -2.96
C LYS A 51 14.93 -14.74 -3.27
N SER A 52 14.19 -14.71 -4.34
CA SER A 52 13.17 -15.70 -4.67
C SER A 52 13.68 -17.02 -5.27
N LYS A 53 14.96 -17.15 -5.54
CA LYS A 53 15.53 -18.36 -6.20
C LYS A 53 15.54 -19.63 -5.33
N LEU A 54 15.09 -19.55 -4.08
CA LEU A 54 15.27 -20.64 -3.08
C LEU A 54 13.96 -21.29 -2.60
N ILE A 55 12.84 -21.12 -3.32
CA ILE A 55 11.56 -21.68 -2.88
C ILE A 55 11.17 -22.84 -3.80
N GLU A 56 10.85 -23.99 -3.20
CA GLU A 56 10.48 -25.26 -3.84
C GLU A 56 9.37 -25.13 -4.90
N GLU A 57 9.42 -26.03 -5.90
CA GLU A 57 8.59 -26.02 -7.12
C GLU A 57 7.07 -26.03 -6.89
N SER A 58 6.59 -26.51 -5.76
CA SER A 58 5.14 -26.57 -5.46
C SER A 58 4.49 -25.20 -5.23
N PHE A 59 5.27 -24.16 -4.96
CA PHE A 59 4.80 -22.80 -4.67
C PHE A 59 5.13 -21.76 -5.77
N VAL A 60 5.65 -22.21 -6.90
CA VAL A 60 6.09 -21.33 -8.00
C VAL A 60 4.95 -20.47 -8.54
N HIS A 61 3.76 -21.04 -8.71
CA HIS A 61 2.61 -20.29 -9.21
C HIS A 61 2.16 -19.17 -8.25
N HIS A 62 2.22 -19.40 -6.94
CA HIS A 62 1.87 -18.38 -5.95
C HIS A 62 2.91 -17.27 -5.84
N LYS A 63 4.18 -17.61 -6.07
CA LYS A 63 5.28 -16.65 -6.02
C LYS A 63 5.18 -15.61 -7.12
N GLU A 64 4.98 -16.01 -8.34
CA GLU A 64 4.79 -15.10 -9.48
C GLU A 64 3.57 -14.21 -9.26
N SER A 65 2.47 -14.78 -8.74
CA SER A 65 1.28 -14.02 -8.39
C SER A 65 1.55 -12.93 -7.35
N VAL A 66 2.36 -13.22 -6.32
CA VAL A 66 2.78 -12.22 -5.32
C VAL A 66 3.66 -11.13 -5.94
N GLU A 67 4.56 -11.49 -6.86
CA GLU A 67 5.39 -10.53 -7.59
C GLU A 67 4.53 -9.60 -8.46
N TYR A 68 3.59 -10.14 -9.22
CA TYR A 68 2.64 -9.32 -9.99
C TYR A 68 1.78 -8.44 -9.09
N ALA A 69 1.28 -8.97 -7.97
CA ALA A 69 0.51 -8.18 -7.02
C ALA A 69 1.32 -7.01 -6.44
N LEU A 70 2.59 -7.24 -6.09
CA LEU A 70 3.51 -6.19 -5.67
C LEU A 70 3.69 -5.15 -6.77
N LEU A 71 3.97 -5.58 -8.01
CA LEU A 71 4.15 -4.70 -9.14
C LEU A 71 2.93 -3.79 -9.36
N PHE A 72 1.72 -4.36 -9.42
CA PHE A 72 0.49 -3.61 -9.62
C PHE A 72 0.21 -2.66 -8.45
N THR A 73 0.48 -3.08 -7.21
CA THR A 73 0.32 -2.23 -6.04
C THR A 73 1.30 -1.04 -6.06
N PHE A 74 2.55 -1.25 -6.49
CA PHE A 74 3.52 -0.17 -6.69
C PHE A 74 3.14 0.76 -7.84
N MET A 75 2.60 0.23 -8.95
CA MET A 75 2.10 1.07 -10.04
C MET A 75 1.01 2.03 -9.56
N ALA A 76 0.08 1.57 -8.72
CA ALA A 76 -0.94 2.41 -8.12
C ALA A 76 -0.33 3.49 -7.22
N LEU A 77 0.66 3.13 -6.41
CA LEU A 77 1.32 4.04 -5.46
C LEU A 77 2.16 5.12 -6.17
N PHE A 78 2.89 4.74 -7.23
CA PHE A 78 3.77 5.65 -7.99
C PHE A 78 3.04 6.50 -9.03
N SER A 79 1.77 6.22 -9.30
CA SER A 79 0.97 7.07 -10.19
C SER A 79 0.90 8.49 -9.61
N PRO A 80 1.26 9.54 -10.40
CA PRO A 80 1.17 10.93 -9.93
C PRO A 80 -0.28 11.37 -9.69
N LEU A 81 -1.24 10.68 -10.31
CA LEU A 81 -2.67 10.90 -10.16
C LEU A 81 -3.32 9.70 -9.49
N GLY A 82 -3.34 9.70 -8.16
CA GLY A 82 -3.97 8.66 -7.36
C GLY A 82 -5.47 8.89 -7.16
N TRP A 83 -6.26 8.66 -8.19
CA TRP A 83 -7.72 8.61 -8.08
C TRP A 83 -8.15 7.26 -7.51
N PHE A 84 -9.29 7.23 -6.83
CA PHE A 84 -9.82 5.99 -6.24
C PHE A 84 -9.86 4.81 -7.25
N GLN A 85 -10.21 5.08 -8.49
CA GLN A 85 -10.24 4.06 -9.56
C GLN A 85 -8.87 3.43 -9.85
N ASN A 86 -7.77 4.15 -9.65
CA ASN A 86 -6.43 3.62 -9.91
C ASN A 86 -6.03 2.52 -8.92
N TYR A 87 -6.72 2.44 -7.78
CA TYR A 87 -6.48 1.42 -6.76
C TYR A 87 -7.17 0.08 -7.05
N SER A 88 -7.99 -0.01 -8.09
CA SER A 88 -8.54 -1.28 -8.57
C SER A 88 -7.43 -2.28 -8.93
N SER A 89 -6.25 -1.82 -9.33
CA SER A 89 -5.07 -2.67 -9.55
C SER A 89 -4.60 -3.41 -8.27
N SER A 90 -4.98 -2.94 -7.08
CA SER A 90 -4.66 -3.59 -5.81
C SER A 90 -5.58 -4.78 -5.49
N ILE A 91 -6.63 -5.02 -6.29
CA ILE A 91 -7.55 -6.17 -6.09
C ILE A 91 -6.77 -7.49 -6.11
N LEU A 92 -5.80 -7.64 -7.00
CA LEU A 92 -4.95 -8.83 -7.04
C LEU A 92 -4.21 -9.06 -5.72
N ALA A 93 -3.69 -8.00 -5.11
CA ALA A 93 -3.03 -8.06 -3.80
C ALA A 93 -3.98 -8.55 -2.70
N ILE A 94 -5.20 -8.00 -2.67
CA ILE A 94 -6.22 -8.38 -1.70
C ILE A 94 -6.60 -9.85 -1.89
N MET A 95 -6.86 -10.28 -3.11
CA MET A 95 -7.24 -11.68 -3.43
C MET A 95 -6.17 -12.67 -2.96
N ILE A 96 -4.89 -12.39 -3.23
CA ILE A 96 -3.77 -13.24 -2.82
C ILE A 96 -3.66 -13.31 -1.30
N LEU A 97 -3.77 -12.19 -0.61
CA LEU A 97 -3.68 -12.14 0.85
C LEU A 97 -4.87 -12.84 1.53
N VAL A 98 -6.09 -12.66 1.00
CA VAL A 98 -7.28 -13.38 1.49
C VAL A 98 -7.11 -14.89 1.26
N TYR A 99 -6.70 -15.31 0.07
CA TYR A 99 -6.42 -16.71 -0.23
C TYR A 99 -5.39 -17.30 0.74
N TYR A 100 -4.28 -16.60 0.97
CA TYR A 100 -3.26 -17.02 1.94
C TYR A 100 -3.82 -17.19 3.36
N VAL A 101 -4.63 -16.26 3.82
CA VAL A 101 -5.26 -16.34 5.16
C VAL A 101 -6.16 -17.56 5.26
N LEU A 102 -6.94 -17.87 4.22
CA LEU A 102 -7.80 -19.06 4.18
C LEU A 102 -6.99 -20.35 4.15
N GLU A 103 -5.94 -20.42 3.32
CA GLU A 103 -5.08 -21.60 3.19
C GLU A 103 -4.33 -21.89 4.51
N THR A 104 -3.83 -20.85 5.18
CA THR A 104 -3.17 -20.99 6.48
C THR A 104 -4.14 -21.19 7.65
N LYS A 105 -5.45 -21.31 7.39
CA LYS A 105 -6.50 -21.48 8.40
C LYS A 105 -6.39 -20.41 9.50
N PHE A 106 -6.20 -19.16 9.10
CA PHE A 106 -6.12 -18.00 10.00
C PHE A 106 -4.97 -18.05 11.03
N LYS A 107 -3.89 -18.75 10.75
CA LYS A 107 -2.75 -18.83 11.67
C LYS A 107 -1.88 -17.57 11.67
N ASP A 108 -1.74 -16.86 10.55
CA ASP A 108 -0.92 -15.64 10.47
C ASP A 108 -1.72 -14.42 10.97
N LYS A 109 -1.69 -14.21 12.28
CA LYS A 109 -2.38 -13.09 12.93
C LYS A 109 -1.93 -11.71 12.41
N PHE A 110 -0.67 -11.57 12.02
CA PHE A 110 -0.17 -10.30 11.49
C PHE A 110 -0.87 -9.91 10.19
N ILE A 111 -0.94 -10.83 9.23
CA ILE A 111 -1.60 -10.56 7.95
C ILE A 111 -3.10 -10.32 8.16
N ILE A 112 -3.74 -11.06 9.06
CA ILE A 112 -5.16 -10.85 9.39
C ILE A 112 -5.39 -9.43 9.94
N ILE A 113 -4.62 -9.02 10.94
CA ILE A 113 -4.76 -7.69 11.55
C ILE A 113 -4.53 -6.60 10.50
N MET A 114 -3.52 -6.74 9.65
CA MET A 114 -3.22 -5.79 8.60
C MET A 114 -4.32 -5.71 7.53
N LEU A 115 -4.89 -6.85 7.11
CA LEU A 115 -6.03 -6.87 6.19
C LEU A 115 -7.26 -6.21 6.79
N VAL A 116 -7.58 -6.52 8.05
CA VAL A 116 -8.70 -5.86 8.76
C VAL A 116 -8.46 -4.36 8.84
N SER A 117 -7.24 -3.93 9.17
CA SER A 117 -6.87 -2.51 9.19
C SER A 117 -7.01 -1.87 7.81
N PHE A 118 -6.62 -2.56 6.75
CA PHE A 118 -6.80 -2.10 5.38
C PHE A 118 -8.28 -1.86 5.07
N PHE A 119 -9.15 -2.85 5.34
CA PHE A 119 -10.59 -2.71 5.08
C PHE A 119 -11.23 -1.59 5.91
N ILE A 120 -10.81 -1.41 7.16
CA ILE A 120 -11.28 -0.30 7.98
C ILE A 120 -10.88 1.04 7.37
N LEU A 121 -9.62 1.22 6.98
CA LEU A 121 -9.10 2.48 6.46
C LEU A 121 -9.65 2.83 5.08
N VAL A 122 -9.81 1.84 4.20
CA VAL A 122 -10.12 2.09 2.79
C VAL A 122 -11.61 1.96 2.49
N ASP A 123 -12.27 0.96 3.05
CA ASP A 123 -13.66 0.63 2.71
C ASP A 123 -14.66 1.09 3.79
N ALA A 124 -14.36 0.88 5.08
CA ALA A 124 -15.31 1.21 6.13
C ALA A 124 -15.43 2.71 6.38
N ILE A 125 -14.34 3.48 6.19
CA ILE A 125 -14.34 4.93 6.38
C ILE A 125 -14.63 5.61 5.03
N ASN A 126 -15.87 5.55 4.58
CA ASN A 126 -16.35 6.21 3.38
C ASN A 126 -17.54 7.15 3.70
N PHE A 127 -17.93 7.96 2.71
CA PHE A 127 -18.99 8.95 2.88
C PHE A 127 -20.33 8.34 3.35
N GLU A 128 -20.68 7.16 2.87
CA GLU A 128 -21.98 6.51 3.15
C GLU A 128 -22.03 5.93 4.56
N THR A 129 -20.88 5.43 5.07
CA THR A 129 -20.82 4.79 6.39
C THR A 129 -20.57 5.76 7.53
N VAL A 130 -19.66 6.72 7.35
CA VAL A 130 -19.20 7.60 8.44
C VAL A 130 -19.58 9.06 8.27
N GLY A 131 -20.24 9.40 7.14
CA GLY A 131 -20.64 10.75 6.80
C GLY A 131 -19.49 11.65 6.35
N ARG A 132 -19.84 12.90 5.92
CA ARG A 132 -18.91 13.79 5.24
C ARG A 132 -17.67 14.15 6.06
N ARG A 133 -17.82 14.49 7.34
CA ARG A 133 -16.70 14.98 8.16
C ARG A 133 -15.58 13.95 8.31
N LEU A 134 -15.92 12.71 8.64
CA LEU A 134 -14.92 11.65 8.81
C LEU A 134 -14.35 11.20 7.48
N ASN A 135 -15.17 11.18 6.42
CA ASN A 135 -14.68 10.92 5.07
C ASN A 135 -13.69 11.99 4.61
N ASP A 136 -13.98 13.29 4.81
CA ASP A 136 -13.04 14.36 4.47
C ASP A 136 -11.73 14.22 5.27
N LEU A 137 -11.80 13.90 6.56
CA LEU A 137 -10.61 13.63 7.38
C LEU A 137 -9.79 12.46 6.85
N SER A 138 -10.42 11.36 6.43
CA SER A 138 -9.73 10.22 5.85
C SER A 138 -8.99 10.59 4.55
N LEU A 139 -9.57 11.45 3.74
CA LEU A 139 -8.95 11.97 2.53
C LEU A 139 -7.77 12.90 2.83
N TYR A 140 -7.87 13.74 3.85
CA TYR A 140 -6.76 14.61 4.29
C TYR A 140 -5.60 13.79 4.84
N LEU A 141 -5.87 12.79 5.66
CA LEU A 141 -4.86 11.88 6.21
C LEU A 141 -4.39 10.81 5.22
N SER A 142 -4.97 10.79 4.00
CA SER A 142 -4.57 9.85 2.93
C SER A 142 -4.71 8.38 3.32
N PHE A 143 -5.82 7.99 3.93
CA PHE A 143 -6.04 6.62 4.42
C PHE A 143 -5.89 5.57 3.31
N ILE A 144 -6.27 5.89 2.07
CA ILE A 144 -6.05 5.01 0.92
C ILE A 144 -4.56 4.75 0.72
N THR A 145 -3.72 5.77 0.78
CA THR A 145 -2.26 5.61 0.65
C THR A 145 -1.68 4.73 1.76
N TRP A 146 -2.13 4.91 3.00
CA TRP A 146 -1.77 4.02 4.10
C TRP A 146 -2.23 2.59 3.88
N GLY A 147 -3.44 2.39 3.35
CA GLY A 147 -3.93 1.07 2.95
C GLY A 147 -3.01 0.38 1.95
N ILE A 148 -2.53 1.12 0.94
CA ILE A 148 -1.57 0.57 -0.03
C ILE A 148 -0.24 0.19 0.63
N PHE A 149 0.28 1.00 1.55
CA PHE A 149 1.48 0.62 2.32
C PHE A 149 1.26 -0.66 3.14
N ILE A 150 0.09 -0.85 3.71
CA ILE A 150 -0.28 -2.09 4.41
C ILE A 150 -0.23 -3.29 3.46
N LEU A 151 -0.82 -3.19 2.27
CA LEU A 151 -0.77 -4.27 1.27
C LEU A 151 0.66 -4.59 0.85
N VAL A 152 1.49 -3.57 0.59
CA VAL A 152 2.92 -3.75 0.27
C VAL A 152 3.64 -4.48 1.40
N ALA A 153 3.42 -4.10 2.65
CA ALA A 153 4.04 -4.74 3.81
C ALA A 153 3.62 -6.22 3.94
N CYS A 154 2.34 -6.53 3.76
CA CYS A 154 1.81 -7.90 3.79
C CYS A 154 2.39 -8.76 2.67
N LEU A 155 2.38 -8.27 1.42
CA LEU A 155 2.94 -8.98 0.28
C LEU A 155 4.46 -9.18 0.41
N SER A 156 5.17 -8.17 0.94
CA SER A 156 6.61 -8.26 1.20
C SER A 156 6.92 -9.32 2.26
N LYS A 157 6.13 -9.37 3.34
CA LYS A 157 6.24 -10.43 4.34
C LYS A 157 5.99 -11.80 3.72
N LEU A 158 4.91 -11.93 2.94
CA LEU A 158 4.56 -13.18 2.26
C LEU A 158 5.69 -13.63 1.33
N ARG A 159 6.30 -12.70 0.62
CA ARG A 159 7.42 -12.96 -0.29
C ARG A 159 8.70 -13.40 0.42
N LEU A 160 8.94 -12.90 1.64
CA LEU A 160 10.12 -13.21 2.46
C LEU A 160 9.90 -14.43 3.37
N SER A 161 8.66 -14.82 3.65
CA SER A 161 8.37 -15.96 4.50
C SER A 161 8.86 -17.24 3.80
N LYS A 162 9.70 -18.00 4.50
CA LYS A 162 9.88 -19.41 4.18
C LYS A 162 8.58 -20.08 4.59
N ILE A 163 7.88 -20.65 3.61
CA ILE A 163 6.71 -21.46 3.95
C ILE A 163 7.25 -22.74 4.54
N ALA A 164 6.97 -22.91 5.83
CA ALA A 164 7.28 -24.12 6.57
C ALA A 164 6.23 -25.18 6.31
#